data_bbcefb3aa5db90c4179a3a085ac6c3f6
#
_entry.id   bbcefb3aa5db90c4179a3a085ac6c3f6
#
_cell.length_a   1.000
_cell.length_b   1.000
_cell.length_c   1.000
_cell.angle_alpha   90.00
_cell.angle_beta   90.00
_cell.angle_gamma   90.00
#
_symmetry.space_group_name_H-M   'P 1'
#
loop_
_entity.id
_entity.type
_entity.pdbx_description
1 polymer ?
#
loop_
_entity_poly.entity_id
_entity_poly.type
_entity_poly.pdbx_seq_one_letter_code
_entity_poly.pdbx_strand_id
1 'polypeptide(L)'
;MMYRYFAAIAVVFLIVATMVACSAVTASATAIPDPALDAPLATAKGEQHAVLAGGCFWGVEAVFEHVKGVSDVRSGYSGGSPATAQYERVGTGQTGHAESVRITYDPSQISYGQLLKVFFSVAHDPTELNRQGPDTGTQYRSAIFYSNEEQKRIAQAYIEQLNRARVFKRPIVTQVAALQSFNEAEAYHQDYLVNHPDEPYIVINDLPKLENLRKQLPGLYKAK
;
A
#
# COMPACT_ATOMS: atom_id res chain seq x y z
N MET A 1 29.70 -78.61 47.25
CA MET A 1 28.45 -78.05 46.76
C MET A 1 28.64 -76.56 46.63
N MET A 2 28.73 -76.05 45.35
CA MET A 2 29.09 -74.68 45.04
C MET A 2 27.82 -73.92 44.72
N TYR A 3 27.52 -72.84 45.45
CA TYR A 3 26.50 -71.86 45.08
C TYR A 3 27.14 -70.69 44.38
N ARG A 4 26.80 -70.49 43.07
CA ARG A 4 27.22 -69.36 42.23
C ARG A 4 26.20 -68.24 42.40
N TYR A 5 26.61 -67.10 42.96
CA TYR A 5 25.83 -65.87 42.97
C TYR A 5 25.97 -65.15 41.63
N PHE A 6 24.85 -64.94 40.93
CA PHE A 6 24.76 -64.04 39.80
C PHE A 6 24.36 -62.65 40.29
N ALA A 7 25.26 -61.68 40.18
CA ALA A 7 24.99 -60.29 40.42
C ALA A 7 24.36 -59.72 39.16
N ALA A 8 23.12 -59.21 39.19
CA ALA A 8 22.47 -58.49 38.15
C ALA A 8 22.83 -56.99 38.27
N ILE A 9 23.55 -56.46 37.29
CA ILE A 9 23.83 -55.03 37.19
C ILE A 9 22.67 -54.41 36.44
N ALA A 10 21.86 -53.60 37.12
CA ALA A 10 20.83 -52.78 36.49
C ALA A 10 21.47 -51.49 36.00
N VAL A 11 21.56 -51.34 34.67
CA VAL A 11 21.98 -50.11 34.05
C VAL A 11 20.77 -49.21 33.89
N VAL A 12 20.70 -48.15 34.69
CA VAL A 12 19.68 -47.12 34.57
C VAL A 12 20.09 -46.12 33.47
N PHE A 13 19.46 -46.17 32.29
CA PHE A 13 19.60 -45.16 31.27
C PHE A 13 18.75 -43.94 31.64
N LEU A 14 19.42 -42.86 32.04
CA LEU A 14 18.79 -41.55 32.24
C LEU A 14 18.67 -40.88 30.90
N ILE A 15 17.48 -40.92 30.27
CA ILE A 15 17.21 -40.16 29.02
C ILE A 15 16.89 -38.72 29.43
N VAL A 16 17.85 -37.84 29.28
CA VAL A 16 17.62 -36.40 29.37
C VAL A 16 17.00 -35.94 28.06
N ALA A 17 15.65 -35.76 28.02
CA ALA A 17 14.94 -35.16 26.94
C ALA A 17 15.16 -33.62 26.97
N THR A 18 16.09 -33.13 26.21
CA THR A 18 16.22 -31.69 25.94
C THR A 18 15.09 -31.25 25.03
N MET A 19 14.04 -30.67 25.61
CA MET A 19 13.03 -29.95 24.86
C MET A 19 13.68 -28.68 24.27
N VAL A 20 14.04 -28.74 22.98
CA VAL A 20 14.33 -27.54 22.19
C VAL A 20 13.00 -26.86 21.94
N ALA A 21 12.68 -25.84 22.73
CA ALA A 21 11.57 -24.94 22.46
C ALA A 21 11.89 -24.19 21.18
N CYS A 22 11.34 -24.68 20.06
CA CYS A 22 11.36 -23.97 18.80
C CYS A 22 10.41 -22.78 18.96
N SER A 23 10.92 -21.63 19.43
CA SER A 23 10.19 -20.37 19.38
C SER A 23 9.99 -20.05 17.89
N ALA A 24 8.80 -20.32 17.39
CA ALA A 24 8.37 -19.81 16.10
C ALA A 24 8.42 -18.27 16.19
N VAL A 25 9.49 -17.70 15.70
CA VAL A 25 9.53 -16.26 15.39
C VAL A 25 8.50 -16.08 14.29
N THR A 26 7.28 -15.76 14.68
CA THR A 26 6.30 -15.19 13.74
C THR A 26 6.94 -13.93 13.21
N ALA A 27 7.43 -13.96 11.97
CA ALA A 27 7.85 -12.78 11.26
C ALA A 27 6.61 -11.87 11.20
N SER A 28 6.51 -10.95 12.16
CA SER A 28 5.60 -9.83 12.07
C SER A 28 5.98 -9.12 10.77
N ALA A 29 5.04 -8.98 9.85
CA ALA A 29 5.25 -8.16 8.67
C ALA A 29 5.80 -6.82 9.18
N THR A 30 7.04 -6.49 8.80
CA THR A 30 7.72 -5.31 9.32
C THR A 30 6.87 -4.11 8.90
N ALA A 31 6.28 -3.43 9.89
CA ALA A 31 5.49 -2.24 9.61
C ALA A 31 6.34 -1.24 8.84
N ILE A 32 5.80 -0.69 7.76
CA ILE A 32 6.51 0.33 6.96
C ILE A 32 6.87 1.52 7.88
N PRO A 33 8.14 1.95 7.94
CA PRO A 33 8.56 3.06 8.79
C PRO A 33 7.88 4.37 8.39
N ASP A 34 7.74 5.29 9.34
CA ASP A 34 7.29 6.64 9.02
C ASP A 34 8.31 7.36 8.12
N PRO A 35 7.86 8.29 7.26
CA PRO A 35 8.76 9.12 6.47
C PRO A 35 9.71 9.90 7.37
N ALA A 36 11.01 9.79 7.14
CA ALA A 36 12.02 10.57 7.87
C ALA A 36 12.02 12.05 7.44
N LEU A 37 11.55 12.33 6.23
CA LEU A 37 11.31 13.66 5.71
C LEU A 37 9.83 13.79 5.38
N ASP A 38 9.16 14.76 6.00
CA ASP A 38 7.75 15.04 5.79
C ASP A 38 7.44 16.53 5.97
N ALA A 39 6.29 16.97 5.46
CA ALA A 39 5.74 18.27 5.78
C ALA A 39 5.18 18.26 7.22
N PRO A 40 5.44 19.27 8.04
CA PRO A 40 4.79 19.37 9.35
C PRO A 40 3.28 19.52 9.16
N LEU A 41 2.50 19.03 10.13
CA LEU A 41 1.07 19.29 10.13
C LEU A 41 0.81 20.80 10.18
N ALA A 42 -0.14 21.27 9.38
CA ALA A 42 -0.55 22.65 9.37
C ALA A 42 -1.20 23.04 10.72
N THR A 43 -1.02 24.29 11.13
CA THR A 43 -1.61 24.79 12.38
C THR A 43 -3.09 25.12 12.26
N ALA A 44 -3.61 25.26 11.03
CA ALA A 44 -4.99 25.55 10.72
C ALA A 44 -5.54 24.53 9.72
N LYS A 45 -6.85 24.28 9.81
CA LYS A 45 -7.58 23.49 8.84
C LYS A 45 -7.41 24.08 7.45
N GLY A 46 -7.22 23.22 6.46
CA GLY A 46 -7.04 23.61 5.08
C GLY A 46 -7.38 22.49 4.12
N GLU A 47 -7.12 22.71 2.84
CA GLU A 47 -7.32 21.73 1.80
C GLU A 47 -6.06 21.64 0.92
N GLN A 48 -5.56 20.43 0.75
CA GLN A 48 -4.48 20.10 -0.16
C GLN A 48 -4.82 18.86 -0.97
N HIS A 49 -4.09 18.66 -2.07
CA HIS A 49 -4.32 17.54 -2.96
C HIS A 49 -3.05 16.70 -3.15
N ALA A 50 -3.25 15.38 -3.24
CA ALA A 50 -2.26 14.42 -3.70
C ALA A 50 -2.83 13.62 -4.87
N VAL A 51 -2.01 13.30 -5.88
CA VAL A 51 -2.41 12.46 -7.02
C VAL A 51 -1.51 11.24 -7.07
N LEU A 52 -2.11 10.05 -6.89
CA LEU A 52 -1.41 8.79 -6.77
C LEU A 52 -2.01 7.75 -7.73
N ALA A 53 -1.17 6.88 -8.27
CA ALA A 53 -1.54 5.78 -9.14
C ALA A 53 -0.94 4.46 -8.61
N GLY A 54 -1.75 3.44 -8.38
CA GLY A 54 -1.32 2.19 -7.75
C GLY A 54 -2.12 0.97 -8.21
N GLY A 55 -2.30 0.80 -9.53
CA GLY A 55 -3.16 -0.23 -10.13
C GLY A 55 -4.57 0.27 -10.35
N CYS A 56 -5.55 -0.65 -10.38
CA CYS A 56 -6.96 -0.28 -10.50
C CYS A 56 -7.36 0.76 -9.45
N PHE A 57 -7.90 1.88 -9.92
CA PHE A 57 -8.22 3.03 -9.05
C PHE A 57 -9.36 2.75 -8.06
N TRP A 58 -10.26 1.77 -8.29
CA TRP A 58 -11.36 1.43 -7.37
C TRP A 58 -10.85 1.08 -5.96
N GLY A 59 -9.83 0.21 -5.88
CA GLY A 59 -9.25 -0.18 -4.60
C GLY A 59 -8.40 0.91 -3.97
N VAL A 60 -7.70 1.72 -4.78
CA VAL A 60 -6.92 2.86 -4.28
C VAL A 60 -7.84 3.95 -3.74
N GLU A 61 -8.93 4.29 -4.46
CA GLU A 61 -9.98 5.20 -4.01
C GLU A 61 -10.54 4.75 -2.66
N ALA A 62 -11.02 3.52 -2.57
CA ALA A 62 -11.59 2.96 -1.35
C ALA A 62 -10.63 3.02 -0.16
N VAL A 63 -9.34 2.72 -0.36
CA VAL A 63 -8.33 2.84 0.71
C VAL A 63 -8.28 4.26 1.25
N PHE A 64 -8.15 5.27 0.37
CA PHE A 64 -7.97 6.66 0.83
C PHE A 64 -9.26 7.27 1.37
N GLU A 65 -10.42 6.87 0.92
CA GLU A 65 -11.69 7.26 1.51
C GLU A 65 -11.83 6.87 2.99
N HIS A 66 -11.14 5.79 3.40
CA HIS A 66 -11.11 5.30 4.76
C HIS A 66 -9.92 5.83 5.59
N VAL A 67 -9.24 6.90 5.13
CA VAL A 67 -8.13 7.53 5.85
C VAL A 67 -8.60 8.79 6.58
N LYS A 68 -8.30 8.90 7.88
CA LYS A 68 -8.57 10.11 8.67
C LYS A 68 -7.84 11.32 8.07
N GLY A 69 -8.51 12.46 8.06
CA GLY A 69 -7.97 13.69 7.46
C GLY A 69 -8.20 13.81 5.95
N VAL A 70 -8.64 12.73 5.27
CA VAL A 70 -9.07 12.76 3.88
C VAL A 70 -10.55 13.14 3.83
N SER A 71 -10.90 14.14 3.03
CA SER A 71 -12.27 14.67 2.87
C SER A 71 -12.94 14.17 1.60
N ASP A 72 -12.21 13.96 0.52
CA ASP A 72 -12.71 13.50 -0.78
C ASP A 72 -11.64 12.72 -1.54
N VAL A 73 -12.05 11.73 -2.32
CA VAL A 73 -11.20 11.00 -3.24
C VAL A 73 -11.93 10.88 -4.57
N ARG A 74 -11.23 11.11 -5.67
CA ARG A 74 -11.78 10.97 -7.02
C ARG A 74 -10.92 10.08 -7.85
N SER A 75 -11.51 9.06 -8.44
CA SER A 75 -10.89 8.24 -9.48
C SER A 75 -10.73 9.02 -10.78
N GLY A 76 -9.61 8.83 -11.47
CA GLY A 76 -9.31 9.56 -12.70
C GLY A 76 -8.05 9.10 -13.40
N TYR A 77 -7.55 9.94 -14.29
CA TYR A 77 -6.42 9.64 -15.18
C TYR A 77 -5.39 10.76 -15.14
N SER A 78 -4.11 10.38 -14.98
CA SER A 78 -2.98 11.33 -15.02
C SER A 78 -1.81 10.79 -15.84
N GLY A 79 -0.98 11.69 -16.38
CA GLY A 79 0.25 11.36 -17.11
C GLY A 79 0.12 11.33 -18.63
N GLY A 80 -1.08 11.35 -19.18
CA GLY A 80 -1.38 11.44 -20.62
C GLY A 80 -1.98 12.79 -21.01
N SER A 81 -2.36 12.92 -22.28
CA SER A 81 -3.05 14.10 -22.79
C SER A 81 -4.52 14.11 -22.34
N PRO A 82 -5.08 15.27 -21.88
CA PRO A 82 -6.50 15.37 -21.53
C PRO A 82 -7.45 14.88 -22.63
N ALA A 83 -7.08 15.05 -23.91
CA ALA A 83 -7.86 14.61 -25.05
C ALA A 83 -8.02 13.07 -25.14
N THR A 84 -7.23 12.31 -24.40
CA THR A 84 -7.26 10.83 -24.37
C THR A 84 -7.72 10.25 -23.02
N ALA A 85 -8.17 11.10 -22.10
CA ALA A 85 -8.61 10.73 -20.75
C ALA A 85 -10.06 10.20 -20.78
N GLN A 86 -10.24 9.01 -21.33
CA GLN A 86 -11.50 8.26 -21.40
C GLN A 86 -11.20 6.78 -21.16
N TYR A 87 -12.03 6.10 -20.40
CA TYR A 87 -11.78 4.73 -19.95
C TYR A 87 -11.37 3.79 -21.08
N GLU A 88 -12.16 3.74 -22.15
CA GLU A 88 -11.92 2.87 -23.30
C GLU A 88 -10.56 3.14 -23.96
N ARG A 89 -10.11 4.39 -23.97
CA ARG A 89 -8.83 4.77 -24.54
C ARG A 89 -7.68 4.47 -23.58
N VAL A 90 -7.84 4.79 -22.30
CA VAL A 90 -6.83 4.52 -21.26
C VAL A 90 -6.61 3.02 -21.12
N GLY A 91 -7.68 2.22 -21.19
CA GLY A 91 -7.64 0.76 -21.15
C GLY A 91 -6.75 0.13 -22.21
N THR A 92 -6.48 0.80 -23.34
CA THR A 92 -5.54 0.30 -24.36
C THR A 92 -4.07 0.30 -23.90
N GLY A 93 -3.72 1.04 -22.82
CA GLY A 93 -2.34 1.21 -22.36
C GLY A 93 -1.46 2.12 -23.23
N GLN A 94 -2.02 2.80 -24.26
CA GLN A 94 -1.28 3.58 -25.26
C GLN A 94 -1.38 5.10 -25.06
N THR A 95 -2.18 5.58 -24.11
CA THR A 95 -2.46 7.00 -23.91
C THR A 95 -1.42 7.72 -23.05
N GLY A 96 -0.55 6.98 -22.37
CA GLY A 96 0.36 7.52 -21.36
C GLY A 96 -0.30 7.78 -20.00
N HIS A 97 -1.62 7.68 -19.90
CA HIS A 97 -2.32 7.79 -18.61
C HIS A 97 -2.04 6.61 -17.69
N ALA A 98 -2.04 6.90 -16.38
CA ALA A 98 -2.22 5.91 -15.33
C ALA A 98 -3.60 6.11 -14.71
N GLU A 99 -4.27 5.01 -14.34
CA GLU A 99 -5.38 5.06 -13.42
C GLU A 99 -4.90 5.64 -12.09
N SER A 100 -5.49 6.73 -11.67
CA SER A 100 -5.02 7.56 -10.58
C SER A 100 -6.17 7.97 -9.68
N VAL A 101 -5.85 8.32 -8.45
CA VAL A 101 -6.81 8.99 -7.56
C VAL A 101 -6.29 10.37 -7.18
N ARG A 102 -7.20 11.36 -7.14
CA ARG A 102 -6.96 12.65 -6.51
C ARG A 102 -7.53 12.61 -5.11
N ILE A 103 -6.65 12.78 -4.12
CA ILE A 103 -6.96 12.74 -2.71
C ILE A 103 -6.99 14.17 -2.19
N THR A 104 -8.14 14.61 -1.68
CA THR A 104 -8.32 15.89 -1.01
C THR A 104 -8.19 15.66 0.49
N TYR A 105 -7.28 16.36 1.16
CA TYR A 105 -7.00 16.15 2.58
C TYR A 105 -6.78 17.44 3.35
N ASP A 106 -7.02 17.37 4.65
CA ASP A 106 -6.75 18.45 5.60
C ASP A 106 -5.32 18.31 6.16
N PRO A 107 -4.39 19.19 5.78
CA PRO A 107 -3.00 19.11 6.22
C PRO A 107 -2.81 19.34 7.72
N SER A 108 -3.82 19.78 8.46
CA SER A 108 -3.78 19.86 9.92
C SER A 108 -4.06 18.51 10.60
N GLN A 109 -4.60 17.51 9.85
CA GLN A 109 -4.96 16.20 10.39
C GLN A 109 -4.06 15.08 9.87
N ILE A 110 -3.57 15.20 8.64
CA ILE A 110 -2.69 14.20 8.00
C ILE A 110 -1.68 14.91 7.11
N SER A 111 -0.41 14.49 7.19
CA SER A 111 0.66 14.99 6.34
C SER A 111 0.71 14.28 5.00
N TYR A 112 1.40 14.88 4.02
CA TYR A 112 1.64 14.26 2.72
C TYR A 112 2.42 12.94 2.84
N GLY A 113 3.45 12.90 3.70
CA GLY A 113 4.21 11.68 3.93
C GLY A 113 3.39 10.57 4.60
N GLN A 114 2.44 10.91 5.46
CA GLN A 114 1.51 9.92 6.02
C GLN A 114 0.58 9.33 4.94
N LEU A 115 0.13 10.14 3.96
CA LEU A 115 -0.59 9.60 2.79
C LEU A 115 0.29 8.64 1.99
N LEU A 116 1.56 8.98 1.76
CA LEU A 116 2.51 8.08 1.10
C LEU A 116 2.77 6.81 1.91
N LYS A 117 2.77 6.89 3.24
CA LYS A 117 2.86 5.68 4.09
C LYS A 117 1.67 4.76 3.87
N VAL A 118 0.44 5.28 3.82
CA VAL A 118 -0.75 4.48 3.48
C VAL A 118 -0.60 3.87 2.08
N PHE A 119 -0.18 4.66 1.09
CA PHE A 119 0.01 4.24 -0.29
C PHE A 119 0.95 3.04 -0.42
N PHE A 120 2.14 3.12 0.18
CA PHE A 120 3.13 2.04 0.15
C PHE A 120 2.82 0.88 1.10
N SER A 121 1.99 1.09 2.14
CA SER A 121 1.66 0.02 3.09
C SER A 121 0.60 -0.93 2.57
N VAL A 122 -0.46 -0.39 1.94
CA VAL A 122 -1.69 -1.16 1.74
C VAL A 122 -2.38 -0.95 0.39
N ALA A 123 -2.08 0.14 -0.33
CA ALA A 123 -2.83 0.45 -1.54
C ALA A 123 -2.39 -0.43 -2.73
N HIS A 124 -1.10 -0.82 -2.80
CA HIS A 124 -0.56 -1.57 -3.93
C HIS A 124 0.80 -2.22 -3.61
N ASP A 125 1.32 -3.06 -4.52
CA ASP A 125 2.72 -3.51 -4.51
C ASP A 125 3.58 -2.57 -5.36
N PRO A 126 4.44 -1.73 -4.75
CA PRO A 126 5.23 -0.74 -5.49
C PRO A 126 6.40 -1.34 -6.29
N THR A 127 6.57 -2.67 -6.27
CA THR A 127 7.64 -3.38 -6.98
C THR A 127 7.17 -4.00 -8.31
N GLU A 128 5.89 -3.85 -8.65
CA GLU A 128 5.30 -4.34 -9.90
C GLU A 128 5.38 -3.28 -11.00
N LEU A 129 6.15 -3.58 -12.05
CA LEU A 129 6.34 -2.67 -13.18
C LEU A 129 5.20 -2.83 -14.19
N ASN A 130 4.48 -1.72 -14.47
CA ASN A 130 3.38 -1.67 -15.44
C ASN A 130 2.33 -2.76 -15.24
N ARG A 131 2.05 -3.08 -14.00
CA ARG A 131 0.99 -4.03 -13.60
C ARG A 131 0.66 -3.84 -12.14
N GLN A 132 -0.47 -4.40 -11.70
CA GLN A 132 -0.81 -4.56 -10.30
C GLN A 132 -1.73 -5.76 -10.12
N GLY A 133 -1.24 -6.78 -9.40
CA GLY A 133 -2.01 -8.03 -9.22
C GLY A 133 -2.41 -8.64 -10.57
N PRO A 134 -3.72 -8.82 -10.85
CA PRO A 134 -4.20 -9.40 -12.12
C PRO A 134 -4.07 -8.42 -13.30
N ASP A 135 -4.04 -7.11 -13.05
CA ASP A 135 -4.10 -6.09 -14.09
C ASP A 135 -2.72 -5.84 -14.71
N THR A 136 -2.66 -5.84 -16.03
CA THR A 136 -1.42 -5.66 -16.79
C THR A 136 -1.57 -4.54 -17.80
N GLY A 137 -0.59 -3.65 -17.83
CA GLY A 137 -0.55 -2.50 -18.73
C GLY A 137 0.01 -1.26 -18.04
N THR A 138 0.49 -0.29 -18.85
CA THR A 138 1.08 0.95 -18.35
C THR A 138 0.09 1.81 -17.56
N GLN A 139 -1.20 1.65 -17.80
CA GLN A 139 -2.28 2.32 -17.07
C GLN A 139 -2.38 1.86 -15.60
N TYR A 140 -1.86 0.69 -15.26
CA TYR A 140 -1.82 0.16 -13.88
C TYR A 140 -0.48 0.33 -13.19
N ARG A 141 0.41 1.18 -13.75
CA ARG A 141 1.72 1.43 -13.14
C ARG A 141 1.62 2.17 -11.81
N SER A 142 2.59 1.95 -10.94
CA SER A 142 2.77 2.75 -9.73
C SER A 142 3.37 4.11 -10.08
N ALA A 143 2.69 5.20 -9.69
CA ALA A 143 3.19 6.56 -9.87
C ALA A 143 2.70 7.53 -8.78
N ILE A 144 3.52 8.55 -8.52
CA ILE A 144 3.22 9.72 -7.71
C ILE A 144 3.33 10.94 -8.62
N PHE A 145 2.22 11.66 -8.81
CA PHE A 145 2.19 12.88 -9.59
C PHE A 145 2.24 14.10 -8.65
N TYR A 146 3.43 14.69 -8.49
CA TYR A 146 3.62 15.80 -7.57
C TYR A 146 3.13 17.14 -8.13
N SER A 147 2.51 17.95 -7.28
CA SER A 147 2.01 19.29 -7.62
C SER A 147 3.03 20.41 -7.32
N ASN A 148 4.05 20.12 -6.48
CA ASN A 148 5.07 21.08 -6.09
C ASN A 148 6.38 20.37 -5.69
N GLU A 149 7.45 21.14 -5.55
CA GLU A 149 8.78 20.60 -5.22
C GLU A 149 8.87 19.98 -3.82
N GLU A 150 8.04 20.39 -2.87
CA GLU A 150 7.99 19.78 -1.55
C GLU A 150 7.46 18.34 -1.63
N GLN A 151 6.32 18.13 -2.33
CA GLN A 151 5.77 16.79 -2.56
C GLN A 151 6.79 15.90 -3.29
N LYS A 152 7.46 16.43 -4.32
CA LYS A 152 8.51 15.69 -5.04
C LYS A 152 9.63 15.24 -4.11
N ARG A 153 10.17 16.17 -3.31
CA ARG A 153 11.26 15.89 -2.38
C ARG A 153 10.87 14.84 -1.33
N ILE A 154 9.67 14.95 -0.75
CA ILE A 154 9.17 13.99 0.23
C ILE A 154 9.00 12.61 -0.41
N ALA A 155 8.37 12.53 -1.59
CA ALA A 155 8.16 11.27 -2.30
C ALA A 155 9.47 10.56 -2.64
N GLN A 156 10.44 11.28 -3.19
CA GLN A 156 11.76 10.74 -3.55
C GLN A 156 12.53 10.26 -2.31
N ALA A 157 12.55 11.07 -1.24
CA ALA A 157 13.22 10.73 0.00
C ALA A 157 12.60 9.49 0.66
N TYR A 158 11.28 9.37 0.62
CA TYR A 158 10.60 8.24 1.22
C TYR A 158 10.82 6.94 0.43
N ILE A 159 10.76 6.98 -0.90
CA ILE A 159 11.11 5.84 -1.76
C ILE A 159 12.55 5.39 -1.49
N GLU A 160 13.49 6.32 -1.38
CA GLU A 160 14.88 6.01 -1.07
C GLU A 160 15.04 5.40 0.33
N GLN A 161 14.35 5.93 1.33
CA GLN A 161 14.31 5.39 2.69
C GLN A 161 13.81 3.94 2.69
N LEU A 162 12.68 3.65 2.03
CA LEU A 162 12.10 2.31 1.96
C LEU A 162 13.02 1.32 1.22
N ASN A 163 13.66 1.75 0.14
CA ASN A 163 14.62 0.94 -0.60
C ASN A 163 15.88 0.64 0.23
N ARG A 164 16.44 1.62 0.94
CA ARG A 164 17.59 1.42 1.85
C ARG A 164 17.25 0.47 3.00
N ALA A 165 16.06 0.61 3.56
CA ALA A 165 15.57 -0.26 4.63
C ALA A 165 15.18 -1.66 4.13
N ARG A 166 15.18 -1.90 2.81
CA ARG A 166 14.77 -3.17 2.18
C ARG A 166 13.40 -3.65 2.64
N VAL A 167 12.44 -2.70 2.75
CA VAL A 167 11.08 -2.99 3.18
C VAL A 167 10.41 -3.98 2.23
N PHE A 168 10.67 -3.85 0.95
CA PHE A 168 10.20 -4.76 -0.10
C PHE A 168 11.30 -5.69 -0.57
N LYS A 169 10.93 -6.88 -1.07
CA LYS A 169 11.87 -7.88 -1.59
C LYS A 169 12.56 -7.44 -2.89
N ARG A 170 11.95 -6.54 -3.64
CA ARG A 170 12.44 -5.95 -4.89
C ARG A 170 12.49 -4.43 -4.76
N PRO A 171 13.30 -3.73 -5.55
CA PRO A 171 13.29 -2.28 -5.57
C PRO A 171 11.90 -1.72 -5.93
N ILE A 172 11.57 -0.57 -5.35
CA ILE A 172 10.38 0.20 -5.69
C ILE A 172 10.56 0.76 -7.11
N VAL A 173 9.54 0.56 -7.96
CA VAL A 173 9.50 1.04 -9.36
C VAL A 173 8.54 2.20 -9.55
N THR A 174 8.02 2.76 -8.46
CA THR A 174 7.09 3.91 -8.48
C THR A 174 7.72 5.10 -9.18
N GLN A 175 7.06 5.62 -10.22
CA GLN A 175 7.47 6.82 -10.92
C GLN A 175 7.13 8.06 -10.11
N VAL A 176 8.02 9.05 -10.05
CA VAL A 176 7.74 10.37 -9.47
C VAL A 176 7.80 11.39 -10.60
N ALA A 177 6.65 11.90 -11.00
CA ALA A 177 6.49 12.79 -12.16
C ALA A 177 5.71 14.05 -11.79
N ALA A 178 5.95 15.15 -12.50
CA ALA A 178 5.17 16.37 -12.32
C ALA A 178 3.71 16.14 -12.75
N LEU A 179 2.76 16.59 -11.94
CA LEU A 179 1.34 16.61 -12.31
C LEU A 179 1.09 17.65 -13.39
N GLN A 180 0.75 17.20 -14.60
CA GLN A 180 0.35 18.08 -15.69
C GLN A 180 -1.16 18.33 -15.66
N SER A 181 -1.94 17.27 -15.46
CA SER A 181 -3.39 17.32 -15.30
C SER A 181 -3.86 16.09 -14.54
N PHE A 182 -4.97 16.25 -13.85
CA PHE A 182 -5.82 15.16 -13.40
C PHE A 182 -7.16 15.28 -14.12
N ASN A 183 -7.56 14.22 -14.78
CA ASN A 183 -8.83 14.17 -15.52
C ASN A 183 -9.72 13.16 -14.77
N GLU A 184 -10.81 13.63 -14.20
CA GLU A 184 -11.74 12.79 -13.45
C GLU A 184 -12.33 11.71 -14.37
N ALA A 185 -12.41 10.48 -13.87
CA ALA A 185 -13.00 9.37 -14.58
C ALA A 185 -14.53 9.48 -14.59
N GLU A 186 -15.14 8.71 -15.45
CA GLU A 186 -16.58 8.68 -15.64
C GLU A 186 -17.31 8.37 -14.33
N ALA A 187 -18.51 8.89 -14.16
CA ALA A 187 -19.25 8.84 -12.90
C ALA A 187 -19.49 7.41 -12.37
N TYR A 188 -19.59 6.43 -13.25
CA TYR A 188 -19.78 5.03 -12.86
C TYR A 188 -18.53 4.38 -12.24
N HIS A 189 -17.38 5.02 -12.30
CA HIS A 189 -16.16 4.56 -11.64
C HIS A 189 -15.99 5.11 -10.23
N GLN A 190 -16.69 6.17 -9.88
CA GLN A 190 -16.61 6.78 -8.56
C GLN A 190 -17.32 5.94 -7.51
N ASP A 191 -16.75 5.83 -6.29
CA ASP A 191 -17.31 5.02 -5.19
C ASP A 191 -17.60 3.56 -5.60
N TYR A 192 -16.80 3.00 -6.56
CA TYR A 192 -17.13 1.72 -7.19
C TYR A 192 -17.22 0.58 -6.18
N LEU A 193 -16.29 0.48 -5.23
CA LEU A 193 -16.32 -0.55 -4.20
C LEU A 193 -17.60 -0.47 -3.34
N VAL A 194 -18.05 0.74 -3.00
CA VAL A 194 -19.27 0.94 -2.19
C VAL A 194 -20.52 0.52 -2.96
N ASN A 195 -20.54 0.79 -4.27
CA ASN A 195 -21.67 0.49 -5.13
C ASN A 195 -21.70 -0.98 -5.60
N HIS A 196 -20.56 -1.68 -5.55
CA HIS A 196 -20.39 -3.04 -6.06
C HIS A 196 -19.62 -3.96 -5.07
N PRO A 197 -20.03 -4.04 -3.78
CA PRO A 197 -19.25 -4.70 -2.72
C PRO A 197 -19.11 -6.22 -2.92
N ASP A 198 -20.02 -6.84 -3.66
CA ASP A 198 -20.06 -8.29 -3.88
C ASP A 198 -19.43 -8.71 -5.22
N GLU A 199 -18.91 -7.77 -6.00
CA GLU A 199 -18.26 -8.10 -7.27
C GLU A 199 -16.98 -8.91 -7.01
N PRO A 200 -16.77 -10.04 -7.72
CA PRO A 200 -15.63 -10.92 -7.48
C PRO A 200 -14.27 -10.22 -7.52
N TYR A 201 -14.08 -9.26 -8.43
CA TYR A 201 -12.85 -8.48 -8.49
C TYR A 201 -12.62 -7.67 -7.19
N ILE A 202 -13.66 -6.98 -6.71
CA ILE A 202 -13.63 -6.18 -5.48
C ILE A 202 -13.34 -7.06 -4.27
N VAL A 203 -14.06 -8.19 -4.15
CA VAL A 203 -13.89 -9.12 -3.03
C VAL A 203 -12.48 -9.69 -2.96
N ILE A 204 -11.89 -10.03 -4.11
CA ILE A 204 -10.59 -10.69 -4.16
C ILE A 204 -9.44 -9.69 -4.07
N ASN A 205 -9.55 -8.52 -4.73
CA ASN A 205 -8.42 -7.62 -4.92
C ASN A 205 -8.47 -6.36 -4.04
N ASP A 206 -9.65 -5.83 -3.70
CA ASP A 206 -9.79 -4.51 -3.08
C ASP A 206 -10.21 -4.56 -1.60
N LEU A 207 -11.17 -5.40 -1.21
CA LEU A 207 -11.53 -5.56 0.20
C LEU A 207 -10.35 -5.94 1.10
N PRO A 208 -9.39 -6.80 0.67
CA PRO A 208 -8.20 -7.07 1.46
C PRO A 208 -7.34 -5.83 1.75
N LYS A 209 -7.31 -4.83 0.86
CA LYS A 209 -6.57 -3.58 1.06
C LYS A 209 -7.16 -2.77 2.22
N LEU A 210 -8.50 -2.68 2.31
CA LEU A 210 -9.20 -2.02 3.42
C LEU A 210 -8.94 -2.74 4.74
N GLU A 211 -9.01 -4.06 4.74
CA GLU A 211 -8.74 -4.85 5.95
C GLU A 211 -7.27 -4.67 6.40
N ASN A 212 -6.34 -4.59 5.45
CA ASN A 212 -4.95 -4.29 5.74
C ASN A 212 -4.76 -2.87 6.29
N LEU A 213 -5.47 -1.87 5.76
CA LEU A 213 -5.46 -0.50 6.31
C LEU A 213 -5.91 -0.52 7.78
N ARG A 214 -7.03 -1.17 8.07
CA ARG A 214 -7.58 -1.28 9.41
C ARG A 214 -6.62 -1.98 10.38
N LYS A 215 -5.95 -3.05 9.94
CA LYS A 215 -5.03 -3.84 10.76
C LYS A 215 -3.67 -3.18 10.96
N GLN A 216 -3.08 -2.66 9.88
CA GLN A 216 -1.70 -2.16 9.90
C GLN A 216 -1.61 -0.69 10.35
N LEU A 217 -2.63 0.12 10.06
CA LEU A 217 -2.66 1.56 10.32
C LEU A 217 -3.93 1.98 11.06
N PRO A 218 -4.29 1.34 12.20
CA PRO A 218 -5.55 1.60 12.91
C PRO A 218 -5.70 3.06 13.37
N GLY A 219 -4.58 3.75 13.62
CA GLY A 219 -4.57 5.17 13.98
C GLY A 219 -5.04 6.09 12.85
N LEU A 220 -4.82 5.69 11.60
CA LEU A 220 -5.20 6.44 10.39
C LEU A 220 -6.54 5.97 9.81
N TYR A 221 -7.04 4.81 10.19
CA TYR A 221 -8.31 4.27 9.68
C TYR A 221 -9.52 5.02 10.24
N LYS A 222 -10.48 5.35 9.37
CA LYS A 222 -11.85 5.76 9.73
C LYS A 222 -12.88 4.85 9.06
N ALA A 223 -13.96 4.50 9.77
CA ALA A 223 -15.15 3.92 9.13
C ALA A 223 -15.84 5.00 8.26
N LYS A 224 -16.38 4.60 7.12
CA LYS A 224 -17.17 5.46 6.23
C LYS A 224 -18.65 5.14 6.42
#